data_17dd984b6fa61bef5320e7a398315499
#
_entry.id   17dd984b6fa61bef5320e7a398315499
#
_cell.length_a   1.000
_cell.length_b   1.000
_cell.length_c   1.000
_cell.angle_alpha   90.00
_cell.angle_beta   90.00
_cell.angle_gamma   90.00
#
_symmetry.space_group_name_H-M   'P 1'
#
loop_
_entity.id
_entity.type
_entity.pdbx_description
1 polymer ?
#
loop_
_entity_poly.entity_id
_entity_poly.type
_entity_poly.pdbx_seq_one_letter_code
_entity_poly.pdbx_strand_id
1 'polypeptide(L)'
;VVNATGVWVDTLRQMDGEAIGRPVKPIVAPSQGVHIVVDREFLPSDHALMVPKTAAGRVLFAVPWLGKLILGTTDSPRQDIVREPQPFNEEVKFILEESARYLTRAPRVEDIRSIWVGLRPLVKPQDDDGDNTKSLSREHTVLASRSGLVTVTGGKWTTYRAMAEDVLQKCFSTGLLPEKPAGVTNHLPLIGTPKEPVKHRISDAQGLHSYGSEAAAVLGIPGAQTDLGGGLTVAMVRFAARYEYACTVEDVLARRSRMLFLDARKAIALAPAVADVLREELRADPRLDAFLTLAQQYLHVPA
;
A
#
# COMPACT_ATOMS: atom_id res chain seq x y z
N VAL A 1 21.59 -5.54 -11.96
CA VAL A 1 20.22 -4.99 -11.87
C VAL A 1 19.39 -5.84 -10.91
N VAL A 2 18.54 -5.20 -10.08
CA VAL A 2 17.58 -5.87 -9.19
C VAL A 2 16.17 -5.64 -9.72
N ASN A 3 15.43 -6.71 -9.95
CA ASN A 3 14.03 -6.71 -10.31
C ASN A 3 13.18 -6.95 -9.06
N ALA A 4 12.56 -5.90 -8.54
CA ALA A 4 11.67 -5.90 -7.37
C ALA A 4 10.30 -5.32 -7.74
N THR A 5 9.79 -5.64 -8.93
CA THR A 5 8.61 -5.00 -9.53
C THR A 5 7.27 -5.63 -9.14
N GLY A 6 7.25 -6.45 -8.07
CA GLY A 6 6.02 -7.03 -7.53
C GLY A 6 5.35 -7.97 -8.52
N VAL A 7 4.09 -7.72 -8.86
CA VAL A 7 3.35 -8.57 -9.82
C VAL A 7 3.90 -8.53 -11.25
N TRP A 8 4.72 -7.54 -11.59
CA TRP A 8 5.35 -7.41 -12.93
C TRP A 8 6.73 -8.02 -13.03
N VAL A 9 7.22 -8.75 -12.01
CA VAL A 9 8.58 -9.36 -12.06
C VAL A 9 8.74 -10.28 -13.25
N ASP A 10 7.71 -11.01 -13.65
CA ASP A 10 7.77 -11.94 -14.79
C ASP A 10 7.91 -11.23 -16.13
N THR A 11 7.35 -10.02 -16.28
CA THR A 11 7.56 -9.20 -17.47
C THR A 11 9.05 -8.90 -17.67
N LEU A 12 9.74 -8.45 -16.61
CA LEU A 12 11.19 -8.18 -16.69
C LEU A 12 12.02 -9.45 -16.86
N ARG A 13 11.62 -10.55 -16.21
CA ARG A 13 12.28 -11.85 -16.38
C ARG A 13 12.16 -12.38 -17.82
N GLN A 14 11.00 -12.20 -18.46
CA GLN A 14 10.80 -12.58 -19.85
C GLN A 14 11.67 -11.73 -20.78
N MET A 15 11.68 -10.41 -20.62
CA MET A 15 12.57 -9.51 -21.38
C MET A 15 14.05 -9.91 -21.24
N ASP A 16 14.49 -10.25 -20.04
CA ASP A 16 15.84 -10.72 -19.77
C ASP A 16 16.12 -12.06 -20.45
N GLY A 17 15.18 -13.01 -20.35
CA GLY A 17 15.28 -14.32 -21.02
C GLY A 17 15.33 -14.23 -22.53
N GLU A 18 14.52 -13.38 -23.15
CA GLU A 18 14.51 -13.10 -24.58
C GLU A 18 15.86 -12.52 -25.04
N ALA A 19 16.39 -11.54 -24.29
CA ALA A 19 17.66 -10.89 -24.62
C ALA A 19 18.86 -11.86 -24.64
N ILE A 20 18.80 -12.94 -23.87
CA ILE A 20 19.85 -13.98 -23.82
C ILE A 20 19.47 -15.27 -24.58
N GLY A 21 18.36 -15.27 -25.33
CA GLY A 21 17.88 -16.42 -26.09
C GLY A 21 17.40 -17.60 -25.22
N ARG A 22 16.91 -17.34 -24.01
CA ARG A 22 16.48 -18.35 -23.02
C ARG A 22 15.15 -17.99 -22.39
N PRO A 23 14.01 -18.35 -23.01
CA PRO A 23 12.69 -18.12 -22.45
C PRO A 23 12.57 -18.67 -21.02
N VAL A 24 11.90 -17.93 -20.15
CA VAL A 24 11.69 -18.29 -18.75
C VAL A 24 10.21 -18.52 -18.47
N LYS A 25 9.89 -19.47 -17.60
CA LYS A 25 8.52 -19.68 -17.13
C LYS A 25 8.13 -18.58 -16.11
N PRO A 26 6.86 -18.10 -16.14
CA PRO A 26 6.32 -17.24 -15.08
C PRO A 26 6.35 -17.95 -13.72
N ILE A 27 6.69 -17.20 -12.68
CA ILE A 27 6.71 -17.69 -11.29
C ILE A 27 5.67 -17.01 -10.40
N VAL A 28 5.01 -15.95 -10.88
CA VAL A 28 4.00 -15.24 -10.10
C VAL A 28 2.60 -15.68 -10.49
N ALA A 29 1.79 -15.97 -9.47
CA ALA A 29 0.33 -16.10 -9.56
C ALA A 29 -0.31 -14.89 -8.90
N PRO A 30 -0.75 -13.87 -9.67
CA PRO A 30 -1.37 -12.70 -9.09
C PRO A 30 -2.67 -13.03 -8.36
N SER A 31 -2.83 -12.51 -7.15
CA SER A 31 -4.07 -12.60 -6.39
C SER A 31 -4.50 -11.22 -5.89
N GLN A 32 -5.76 -10.89 -6.15
CA GLN A 32 -6.32 -9.62 -5.72
C GLN A 32 -6.88 -9.73 -4.29
N GLY A 33 -6.74 -8.64 -3.54
CA GLY A 33 -7.36 -8.48 -2.24
C GLY A 33 -8.03 -7.13 -2.12
N VAL A 34 -9.30 -7.14 -1.76
CA VAL A 34 -10.13 -5.94 -1.60
C VAL A 34 -10.18 -5.53 -0.15
N HIS A 35 -10.20 -4.22 0.09
CA HIS A 35 -10.52 -3.61 1.36
C HIS A 35 -11.58 -2.54 1.16
N ILE A 36 -12.52 -2.47 2.08
CA ILE A 36 -13.47 -1.36 2.18
C ILE A 36 -13.18 -0.58 3.46
N VAL A 37 -13.45 0.70 3.44
CA VAL A 37 -13.22 1.60 4.57
C VAL A 37 -14.54 2.24 4.98
N VAL A 38 -14.82 2.18 6.27
CA VAL A 38 -16.01 2.77 6.90
C VAL A 38 -15.59 3.64 8.09
N ASP A 39 -16.53 4.37 8.68
CA ASP A 39 -16.26 5.20 9.84
C ASP A 39 -15.95 4.37 11.09
N ARG A 40 -15.21 4.97 12.02
CA ARG A 40 -14.77 4.34 13.28
C ARG A 40 -15.91 3.84 14.17
N GLU A 41 -17.12 4.42 14.03
CA GLU A 41 -18.29 4.07 14.85
C GLU A 41 -18.73 2.61 14.72
N PHE A 42 -18.36 1.93 13.62
CA PHE A 42 -18.66 0.51 13.42
C PHE A 42 -17.86 -0.41 14.35
N LEU A 43 -16.67 0.03 14.81
CA LEU A 43 -15.87 -0.64 15.83
C LEU A 43 -15.21 0.43 16.72
N PRO A 44 -15.89 0.94 17.75
CA PRO A 44 -15.39 2.00 18.62
C PRO A 44 -14.37 1.46 19.65
N SER A 45 -13.32 0.81 19.14
CA SER A 45 -12.23 0.21 19.90
C SER A 45 -10.89 0.51 19.23
N ASP A 46 -9.80 0.61 19.98
CA ASP A 46 -8.46 0.74 19.42
C ASP A 46 -7.83 -0.61 19.05
N HIS A 47 -8.51 -1.71 19.39
CA HIS A 47 -8.07 -3.05 19.06
C HIS A 47 -8.68 -3.50 17.73
N ALA A 48 -7.87 -4.17 16.92
CA ALA A 48 -8.35 -4.84 15.72
C ALA A 48 -9.14 -6.10 16.07
N LEU A 49 -10.18 -6.37 15.29
CA LEU A 49 -10.88 -7.64 15.31
C LEU A 49 -10.31 -8.53 14.19
N MET A 50 -9.95 -9.75 14.55
CA MET A 50 -9.56 -10.78 13.59
C MET A 50 -10.54 -11.97 13.69
N VAL A 51 -11.15 -12.32 12.56
CA VAL A 51 -11.94 -13.53 12.40
C VAL A 51 -11.06 -14.56 11.69
N PRO A 52 -10.54 -15.56 12.40
CA PRO A 52 -9.52 -16.46 11.85
C PRO A 52 -10.06 -17.38 10.75
N LYS A 53 -11.37 -17.66 10.79
CA LYS A 53 -12.03 -18.51 9.79
C LYS A 53 -13.47 -18.04 9.58
N THR A 54 -13.73 -17.42 8.45
CA THR A 54 -15.08 -17.08 7.98
C THR A 54 -15.79 -18.30 7.40
N ALA A 55 -17.06 -18.16 7.06
CA ALA A 55 -17.82 -19.22 6.39
C ALA A 55 -17.17 -19.68 5.07
N ALA A 56 -16.46 -18.79 4.37
CA ALA A 56 -15.70 -19.11 3.16
C ALA A 56 -14.27 -19.64 3.43
N GLY A 57 -13.93 -19.91 4.68
CA GLY A 57 -12.60 -20.42 5.07
C GLY A 57 -11.47 -19.38 4.98
N ARG A 58 -11.81 -18.08 4.90
CA ARG A 58 -10.88 -16.96 4.78
C ARG A 58 -10.75 -16.24 6.12
N VAL A 59 -9.68 -15.49 6.29
CA VAL A 59 -9.52 -14.57 7.42
C VAL A 59 -10.13 -13.24 7.08
N LEU A 60 -10.91 -12.66 8.00
CA LEU A 60 -11.39 -11.28 7.91
C LEU A 60 -10.78 -10.45 9.02
N PHE A 61 -10.43 -9.21 8.72
CA PHE A 61 -9.97 -8.23 9.69
C PHE A 61 -10.89 -7.01 9.69
N ALA A 62 -11.11 -6.44 10.88
CA ALA A 62 -11.61 -5.08 11.06
C ALA A 62 -10.53 -4.30 11.83
N VAL A 63 -9.84 -3.40 11.15
CA VAL A 63 -8.65 -2.72 11.70
C VAL A 63 -8.92 -1.23 11.84
N PRO A 64 -8.95 -0.71 13.08
CA PRO A 64 -8.94 0.73 13.33
C PRO A 64 -7.63 1.35 12.82
N TRP A 65 -7.71 2.28 11.89
CA TRP A 65 -6.54 2.86 11.25
C TRP A 65 -6.79 4.31 10.83
N LEU A 66 -5.95 5.21 11.31
CA LEU A 66 -5.92 6.64 10.95
C LEU A 66 -7.32 7.30 11.01
N GLY A 67 -8.09 7.02 12.06
CA GLY A 67 -9.42 7.60 12.27
C GLY A 67 -10.56 6.92 11.53
N LYS A 68 -10.30 5.83 10.81
CA LYS A 68 -11.29 5.04 10.08
C LYS A 68 -11.22 3.55 10.50
N LEU A 69 -12.08 2.74 9.93
CA LEU A 69 -12.08 1.29 10.10
C LEU A 69 -11.90 0.62 8.74
N ILE A 70 -10.84 -0.17 8.60
CA ILE A 70 -10.58 -0.97 7.40
C ILE A 70 -11.20 -2.36 7.61
N LEU A 71 -12.00 -2.81 6.64
CA LEU A 71 -12.58 -4.15 6.60
C LEU A 71 -12.00 -4.90 5.40
N GLY A 72 -11.55 -6.11 5.61
CA GLY A 72 -10.97 -6.96 4.56
C GLY A 72 -10.24 -8.16 5.15
N THR A 73 -9.75 -9.04 4.36
CA THR A 73 -9.51 -8.91 2.92
C THR A 73 -10.11 -10.09 2.16
N THR A 74 -10.12 -9.98 0.84
CA THR A 74 -10.42 -11.10 -0.06
C THR A 74 -9.14 -11.71 -0.60
N ASP A 75 -9.26 -12.80 -1.34
CA ASP A 75 -8.17 -13.48 -2.02
C ASP A 75 -8.76 -14.12 -3.30
N SER A 76 -8.63 -13.42 -4.42
CA SER A 76 -9.21 -13.82 -5.70
C SER A 76 -8.11 -13.87 -6.76
N PRO A 77 -7.90 -15.04 -7.42
CA PRO A 77 -6.92 -15.15 -8.51
C PRO A 77 -7.20 -14.14 -9.62
N ARG A 78 -6.13 -13.59 -10.22
CA ARG A 78 -6.19 -12.70 -11.38
C ARG A 78 -5.26 -13.21 -12.46
N GLN A 79 -5.73 -13.12 -13.71
CA GLN A 79 -4.88 -13.40 -14.88
C GLN A 79 -4.37 -12.12 -15.52
N ASP A 80 -5.12 -11.03 -15.40
CA ASP A 80 -4.74 -9.71 -15.86
C ASP A 80 -3.99 -8.93 -14.76
N ILE A 81 -2.95 -8.23 -15.16
CA ILE A 81 -2.16 -7.36 -14.28
C ILE A 81 -2.40 -5.93 -14.72
N VAL A 82 -3.22 -5.20 -13.95
CA VAL A 82 -3.51 -3.80 -14.19
C VAL A 82 -3.01 -2.94 -13.04
N ARG A 83 -2.70 -1.68 -13.34
CA ARG A 83 -2.17 -0.75 -12.34
C ARG A 83 -3.18 -0.41 -11.25
N GLU A 84 -4.45 -0.21 -11.64
CA GLU A 84 -5.56 0.12 -10.75
C GLU A 84 -6.65 -0.95 -10.89
N PRO A 85 -6.50 -2.11 -10.21
CA PRO A 85 -7.49 -3.16 -10.27
C PRO A 85 -8.79 -2.74 -9.59
N GLN A 86 -9.92 -3.16 -10.16
CA GLN A 86 -11.23 -2.90 -9.60
C GLN A 86 -11.72 -4.10 -8.79
N PRO A 87 -12.52 -3.88 -7.72
CA PRO A 87 -13.10 -4.96 -6.95
C PRO A 87 -14.12 -5.74 -7.78
N PHE A 88 -14.30 -7.02 -7.47
CA PHE A 88 -15.44 -7.78 -7.94
C PHE A 88 -16.65 -7.59 -6.99
N ASN A 89 -17.86 -7.68 -7.51
CA ASN A 89 -19.09 -7.55 -6.71
C ASN A 89 -19.12 -8.58 -5.54
N GLU A 90 -18.77 -9.82 -5.82
CA GLU A 90 -18.73 -10.89 -4.83
C GLU A 90 -17.76 -10.61 -3.68
N GLU A 91 -16.68 -9.87 -3.94
CA GLU A 91 -15.70 -9.52 -2.92
C GLU A 91 -16.26 -8.47 -1.94
N VAL A 92 -16.91 -7.43 -2.48
CA VAL A 92 -17.54 -6.38 -1.67
C VAL A 92 -18.69 -6.98 -0.85
N LYS A 93 -19.55 -7.77 -1.49
CA LYS A 93 -20.66 -8.48 -0.83
C LYS A 93 -20.16 -9.37 0.30
N PHE A 94 -19.13 -10.17 0.06
CA PHE A 94 -18.51 -11.03 1.07
C PHE A 94 -18.02 -10.22 2.28
N ILE A 95 -17.29 -9.11 2.07
CA ILE A 95 -16.77 -8.28 3.18
C ILE A 95 -17.92 -7.69 4.00
N LEU A 96 -18.97 -7.17 3.36
CA LEU A 96 -20.13 -6.59 4.04
C LEU A 96 -20.89 -7.64 4.85
N GLU A 97 -21.22 -8.79 4.23
CA GLU A 97 -21.97 -9.88 4.87
C GLU A 97 -21.20 -10.51 6.05
N GLU A 98 -19.91 -10.76 5.89
CA GLU A 98 -19.10 -11.30 6.99
C GLU A 98 -18.91 -10.28 8.10
N SER A 99 -18.68 -9.02 7.79
CA SER A 99 -18.54 -7.96 8.80
C SER A 99 -19.82 -7.79 9.62
N ALA A 100 -20.99 -7.93 8.98
CA ALA A 100 -22.30 -7.84 9.65
C ALA A 100 -22.50 -8.88 10.76
N ARG A 101 -21.78 -10.00 10.73
CA ARG A 101 -21.89 -11.08 11.74
C ARG A 101 -21.15 -10.77 13.04
N TYR A 102 -20.17 -9.85 13.01
CA TYR A 102 -19.24 -9.59 14.11
C TYR A 102 -19.31 -8.17 14.64
N LEU A 103 -19.80 -7.22 13.83
CA LEU A 103 -19.95 -5.82 14.23
C LEU A 103 -21.36 -5.59 14.80
N THR A 104 -21.46 -4.74 15.81
CA THR A 104 -22.75 -4.40 16.44
C THR A 104 -23.73 -3.76 15.46
N ARG A 105 -23.20 -2.95 14.53
CA ARG A 105 -23.93 -2.35 13.41
C ARG A 105 -23.36 -2.92 12.10
N ALA A 106 -24.23 -3.50 11.28
CA ALA A 106 -23.85 -4.00 9.95
C ALA A 106 -23.52 -2.82 9.02
N PRO A 107 -22.33 -2.77 8.41
CA PRO A 107 -22.02 -1.77 7.40
C PRO A 107 -22.80 -2.05 6.11
N ARG A 108 -23.22 -0.97 5.44
CA ARG A 108 -23.92 -1.01 4.16
C ARG A 108 -23.07 -0.34 3.08
N VAL A 109 -23.50 -0.45 1.83
CA VAL A 109 -22.80 0.20 0.69
C VAL A 109 -22.68 1.71 0.89
N GLU A 110 -23.71 2.36 1.43
CA GLU A 110 -23.73 3.81 1.67
C GLU A 110 -22.72 4.26 2.74
N ASP A 111 -22.33 3.36 3.64
CA ASP A 111 -21.36 3.63 4.70
C ASP A 111 -19.91 3.58 4.18
N ILE A 112 -19.69 3.09 2.96
CA ILE A 112 -18.36 2.95 2.37
C ILE A 112 -17.79 4.34 2.05
N ARG A 113 -16.60 4.62 2.59
CA ARG A 113 -15.84 5.87 2.38
C ARG A 113 -14.82 5.73 1.27
N SER A 114 -14.27 4.52 1.12
CA SER A 114 -13.32 4.20 0.05
C SER A 114 -13.27 2.68 -0.15
N ILE A 115 -13.04 2.25 -1.41
CA ILE A 115 -12.72 0.87 -1.77
C ILE A 115 -11.38 0.88 -2.46
N TRP A 116 -10.51 -0.05 -2.12
CA TRP A 116 -9.24 -0.21 -2.81
C TRP A 116 -8.81 -1.67 -2.90
N VAL A 117 -8.07 -1.95 -3.95
CA VAL A 117 -7.66 -3.29 -4.35
C VAL A 117 -6.15 -3.34 -4.50
N GLY A 118 -5.54 -4.40 -4.01
CA GLY A 118 -4.12 -4.67 -4.21
C GLY A 118 -3.90 -6.03 -4.86
N LEU A 119 -2.87 -6.13 -5.70
CA LEU A 119 -2.42 -7.39 -6.28
C LEU A 119 -1.25 -7.96 -5.48
N ARG A 120 -1.36 -9.21 -5.05
CA ARG A 120 -0.30 -9.95 -4.35
C ARG A 120 0.52 -10.74 -5.37
N PRO A 121 1.85 -10.61 -5.38
CA PRO A 121 2.73 -11.43 -6.21
C PRO A 121 3.00 -12.78 -5.52
N LEU A 122 2.01 -13.68 -5.46
CA LEU A 122 2.19 -15.00 -4.88
C LEU A 122 3.11 -15.82 -5.77
N VAL A 123 4.04 -16.58 -5.16
CA VAL A 123 5.04 -17.39 -5.89
C VAL A 123 4.49 -18.79 -6.07
N LYS A 124 4.45 -19.25 -7.33
CA LYS A 124 4.11 -20.64 -7.68
C LYS A 124 5.26 -21.58 -7.30
N PRO A 125 4.99 -22.76 -6.73
CA PRO A 125 5.95 -23.84 -6.70
C PRO A 125 6.42 -24.18 -8.12
N GLN A 126 7.66 -24.62 -8.27
CA GLN A 126 8.26 -24.88 -9.61
C GLN A 126 7.51 -25.95 -10.43
N ASP A 127 6.77 -26.83 -9.74
CA ASP A 127 6.07 -27.98 -10.34
C ASP A 127 4.52 -27.82 -10.33
N ASP A 128 3.99 -26.66 -9.93
CA ASP A 128 2.53 -26.44 -9.84
C ASP A 128 2.04 -25.55 -11.00
N ASP A 129 1.32 -26.15 -11.94
CA ASP A 129 0.65 -25.44 -13.03
C ASP A 129 -0.81 -25.02 -12.64
N GLY A 130 -1.24 -25.22 -11.38
CA GLY A 130 -2.59 -24.94 -10.90
C GLY A 130 -2.87 -23.47 -10.60
N ASP A 131 -4.15 -23.08 -10.70
CA ASP A 131 -4.62 -21.71 -10.39
C ASP A 131 -5.02 -21.53 -8.91
N ASN A 132 -4.71 -22.50 -8.04
CA ASN A 132 -5.08 -22.44 -6.63
C ASN A 132 -4.11 -21.58 -5.82
N THR A 133 -4.43 -20.30 -5.67
CA THR A 133 -3.61 -19.33 -4.92
C THR A 133 -3.68 -19.49 -3.40
N LYS A 134 -4.63 -20.24 -2.87
CA LYS A 134 -4.86 -20.37 -1.41
C LYS A 134 -3.76 -21.13 -0.67
N SER A 135 -3.08 -22.04 -1.34
CA SER A 135 -2.00 -22.88 -0.79
C SER A 135 -0.60 -22.35 -1.07
N LEU A 136 -0.47 -21.26 -1.86
CA LEU A 136 0.82 -20.73 -2.26
C LEU A 136 1.58 -20.10 -1.07
N SER A 137 2.91 -20.32 -1.07
CA SER A 137 3.79 -19.72 -0.07
C SER A 137 3.73 -18.19 -0.10
N ARG A 138 3.71 -17.59 1.09
CA ARG A 138 3.82 -16.14 1.28
C ARG A 138 5.24 -15.72 1.68
N GLU A 139 6.19 -16.62 1.58
CA GLU A 139 7.60 -16.31 1.73
C GLU A 139 8.14 -15.64 0.47
N HIS A 140 9.18 -14.83 0.62
CA HIS A 140 9.83 -14.24 -0.53
C HIS A 140 10.82 -15.21 -1.17
N THR A 141 11.06 -15.01 -2.46
CA THR A 141 12.02 -15.78 -3.24
C THR A 141 13.00 -14.83 -3.92
N VAL A 142 14.30 -15.17 -3.87
CA VAL A 142 15.36 -14.41 -4.54
C VAL A 142 16.06 -15.31 -5.55
N LEU A 143 16.00 -14.92 -6.83
CA LEU A 143 16.56 -15.65 -7.95
C LEU A 143 17.61 -14.79 -8.66
N ALA A 144 18.69 -15.41 -9.14
CA ALA A 144 19.64 -14.77 -10.05
C ALA A 144 19.59 -15.49 -11.41
N SER A 145 19.35 -14.73 -12.48
CA SER A 145 19.39 -15.26 -13.85
C SER A 145 20.83 -15.38 -14.35
N ARG A 146 21.00 -16.03 -15.50
CA ARG A 146 22.33 -16.16 -16.13
C ARG A 146 22.90 -14.84 -16.66
N SER A 147 22.04 -13.85 -16.94
CA SER A 147 22.47 -12.50 -17.33
C SER A 147 22.96 -11.67 -16.12
N GLY A 148 22.72 -12.13 -14.89
CA GLY A 148 22.97 -11.39 -13.66
C GLY A 148 21.79 -10.54 -13.21
N LEU A 149 20.59 -10.68 -13.79
CA LEU A 149 19.38 -10.07 -13.24
C LEU A 149 18.99 -10.78 -11.94
N VAL A 150 18.93 -10.05 -10.83
CA VAL A 150 18.47 -10.58 -9.54
C VAL A 150 17.00 -10.19 -9.35
N THR A 151 16.13 -11.19 -9.22
CA THR A 151 14.69 -10.98 -9.01
C THR A 151 14.30 -11.34 -7.58
N VAL A 152 13.56 -10.46 -6.91
CA VAL A 152 12.90 -10.71 -5.63
C VAL A 152 11.40 -10.55 -5.79
N THR A 153 10.63 -11.52 -5.29
CA THR A 153 9.16 -11.49 -5.33
C THR A 153 8.55 -12.27 -4.17
N GLY A 154 7.24 -12.12 -3.93
CA GLY A 154 6.58 -12.69 -2.76
C GLY A 154 6.86 -11.88 -1.48
N GLY A 155 6.78 -12.54 -0.32
CA GLY A 155 7.01 -11.92 0.98
C GLY A 155 5.91 -10.98 1.44
N LYS A 156 6.24 -10.15 2.42
CA LYS A 156 5.33 -9.18 3.02
C LYS A 156 6.03 -7.84 3.20
N TRP A 157 5.26 -6.76 3.18
CA TRP A 157 5.79 -5.42 3.46
C TRP A 157 6.51 -5.34 4.83
N THR A 158 6.03 -6.08 5.81
CA THR A 158 6.64 -6.11 7.17
C THR A 158 8.03 -6.73 7.20
N THR A 159 8.45 -7.45 6.17
CA THR A 159 9.77 -8.11 6.08
C THR A 159 10.67 -7.48 5.00
N TYR A 160 10.30 -6.33 4.43
CA TYR A 160 11.01 -5.70 3.30
C TYR A 160 12.51 -5.49 3.56
N ARG A 161 12.90 -5.15 4.80
CA ARG A 161 14.29 -4.96 5.21
C ARG A 161 15.10 -6.26 5.09
N ALA A 162 14.57 -7.36 5.66
CA ALA A 162 15.21 -8.69 5.55
C ALA A 162 15.25 -9.16 4.10
N MET A 163 14.17 -8.92 3.32
CA MET A 163 14.16 -9.21 1.88
C MET A 163 15.29 -8.48 1.14
N ALA A 164 15.58 -7.23 1.48
CA ALA A 164 16.67 -6.46 0.88
C ALA A 164 18.06 -7.03 1.26
N GLU A 165 18.24 -7.50 2.49
CA GLU A 165 19.47 -8.18 2.92
C GLU A 165 19.67 -9.49 2.13
N ASP A 166 18.62 -10.30 1.97
CA ASP A 166 18.68 -11.55 1.21
C ASP A 166 19.00 -11.31 -0.28
N VAL A 167 18.50 -10.22 -0.87
CA VAL A 167 18.89 -9.79 -2.23
C VAL A 167 20.38 -9.49 -2.32
N LEU A 168 20.93 -8.73 -1.37
CA LEU A 168 22.35 -8.42 -1.34
C LEU A 168 23.19 -9.69 -1.12
N GLN A 169 22.78 -10.55 -0.20
CA GLN A 169 23.44 -11.84 0.04
C GLN A 169 23.45 -12.72 -1.22
N LYS A 170 22.35 -12.70 -1.99
CA LYS A 170 22.30 -13.39 -3.29
C LYS A 170 23.29 -12.80 -4.28
N CYS A 171 23.41 -11.46 -4.34
CA CYS A 171 24.40 -10.81 -5.20
C CYS A 171 25.83 -11.16 -4.81
N PHE A 172 26.15 -11.26 -3.52
CA PHE A 172 27.47 -11.66 -3.03
C PHE A 172 27.76 -13.12 -3.37
N SER A 173 26.87 -14.04 -3.05
CA SER A 173 27.04 -15.47 -3.27
C SER A 173 27.15 -15.88 -4.75
N THR A 174 26.62 -15.04 -5.66
CA THR A 174 26.71 -15.25 -7.11
C THR A 174 27.85 -14.46 -7.77
N GLY A 175 28.67 -13.74 -6.98
CA GLY A 175 29.80 -12.96 -7.51
C GLY A 175 29.41 -11.69 -8.28
N LEU A 176 28.13 -11.29 -8.23
CA LEU A 176 27.65 -10.08 -8.90
C LEU A 176 28.08 -8.79 -8.18
N LEU A 177 28.36 -8.87 -6.89
CA LEU A 177 28.91 -7.83 -6.07
C LEU A 177 30.04 -8.39 -5.18
N PRO A 178 31.05 -7.59 -4.82
CA PRO A 178 32.02 -7.98 -3.83
C PRO A 178 31.35 -8.14 -2.46
N GLU A 179 31.73 -9.17 -1.72
CA GLU A 179 31.20 -9.40 -0.38
C GLU A 179 31.50 -8.22 0.54
N LYS A 180 30.55 -7.87 1.37
CA LYS A 180 30.64 -6.78 2.36
C LYS A 180 30.23 -7.30 3.74
N PRO A 181 30.73 -6.65 4.82
CA PRO A 181 30.29 -6.95 6.18
C PRO A 181 28.78 -6.82 6.32
N ALA A 182 28.22 -7.44 7.36
CA ALA A 182 26.81 -7.36 7.69
C ALA A 182 26.33 -5.90 7.80
N GLY A 183 25.14 -5.65 7.29
CA GLY A 183 24.53 -4.33 7.28
C GLY A 183 24.13 -3.87 8.70
N VAL A 184 23.84 -2.58 8.83
CA VAL A 184 23.42 -1.94 10.09
C VAL A 184 21.93 -1.61 10.13
N THR A 185 21.19 -2.00 9.09
CA THR A 185 19.81 -1.52 8.86
C THR A 185 18.81 -2.01 9.89
N ASN A 186 19.09 -3.11 10.61
CA ASN A 186 18.24 -3.60 11.70
C ASN A 186 18.25 -2.68 12.94
N HIS A 187 19.24 -1.82 13.08
CA HIS A 187 19.36 -0.84 14.16
C HIS A 187 19.29 0.62 13.68
N LEU A 188 19.13 0.82 12.37
CA LEU A 188 19.03 2.15 11.80
C LEU A 188 17.64 2.74 12.04
N PRO A 189 17.51 3.83 12.82
CA PRO A 189 16.21 4.49 12.98
C PRO A 189 15.79 5.14 11.66
N LEU A 190 14.52 5.00 11.30
CA LEU A 190 13.96 5.71 10.16
C LEU A 190 13.83 7.20 10.45
N ILE A 191 13.88 8.04 9.41
CA ILE A 191 13.59 9.46 9.51
C ILE A 191 12.20 9.64 10.11
N GLY A 192 12.04 10.60 11.00
CA GLY A 192 10.78 10.80 11.73
C GLY A 192 10.64 9.95 12.99
N THR A 193 11.52 8.95 13.23
CA THR A 193 11.47 8.15 14.46
C THR A 193 11.61 9.06 15.69
N PRO A 194 10.61 9.08 16.59
CA PRO A 194 10.68 9.89 17.81
C PRO A 194 11.68 9.30 18.79
N LYS A 195 12.38 10.19 19.55
CA LYS A 195 13.32 9.77 20.59
C LYS A 195 12.62 9.21 21.82
N GLU A 196 11.43 9.72 22.12
CA GLU A 196 10.60 9.29 23.25
C GLU A 196 9.43 8.44 22.77
N PRO A 197 8.92 7.52 23.58
CA PRO A 197 7.75 6.73 23.24
C PRO A 197 6.56 7.62 22.88
N VAL A 198 5.94 7.34 21.74
CA VAL A 198 4.75 8.07 21.30
C VAL A 198 3.51 7.62 22.06
N LYS A 199 2.65 8.59 22.42
CA LYS A 199 1.34 8.34 23.05
C LYS A 199 0.24 8.07 22.04
N HIS A 200 0.51 8.39 20.75
CA HIS A 200 -0.47 8.24 19.67
C HIS A 200 -0.55 6.77 19.22
N ARG A 201 -1.76 6.37 18.86
CA ARG A 201 -2.08 5.03 18.36
C ARG A 201 -2.23 5.06 16.85
N ILE A 202 -2.07 3.92 16.21
CA ILE A 202 -2.31 3.80 14.77
C ILE A 202 -3.78 4.06 14.40
N SER A 203 -4.69 3.92 15.37
CA SER A 203 -6.12 4.20 15.24
C SER A 203 -6.46 5.70 15.26
N ASP A 204 -5.56 6.56 15.76
CA ASP A 204 -5.79 7.99 15.82
C ASP A 204 -5.88 8.60 14.42
N ALA A 205 -6.73 9.62 14.26
CA ALA A 205 -6.82 10.36 13.01
C ALA A 205 -5.48 10.99 12.65
N GLN A 206 -5.21 11.16 11.35
CA GLN A 206 -3.98 11.80 10.88
C GLN A 206 -3.85 13.23 11.42
N GLY A 207 -2.61 13.66 11.59
CA GLY A 207 -2.29 15.00 12.06
C GLY A 207 -0.78 15.20 12.20
N LEU A 208 -0.38 16.29 12.85
CA LEU A 208 1.02 16.66 13.02
C LEU A 208 1.86 15.57 13.72
N HIS A 209 1.27 14.81 14.64
CA HIS A 209 1.93 13.68 15.32
C HIS A 209 2.44 12.60 14.38
N SER A 210 1.85 12.48 13.18
CA SER A 210 2.27 11.50 12.16
C SER A 210 3.68 11.75 11.62
N TYR A 211 4.23 12.96 11.83
CA TYR A 211 5.60 13.32 11.42
C TYR A 211 6.66 12.97 12.48
N GLY A 212 6.26 12.52 13.68
CA GLY A 212 7.19 12.12 14.74
C GLY A 212 8.19 13.21 15.08
N SER A 213 9.50 12.93 14.98
CA SER A 213 10.57 13.91 15.28
C SER A 213 10.65 15.06 14.27
N GLU A 214 10.01 14.97 13.09
CA GLU A 214 9.99 16.04 12.08
C GLU A 214 8.81 17.02 12.28
N ALA A 215 7.91 16.77 13.25
CA ALA A 215 6.75 17.63 13.51
C ALA A 215 7.13 19.11 13.74
N ALA A 216 8.25 19.37 14.41
CA ALA A 216 8.74 20.74 14.63
C ALA A 216 9.16 21.41 13.31
N ALA A 217 9.75 20.66 12.38
CA ALA A 217 10.13 21.18 11.06
C ALA A 217 8.87 21.54 10.25
N VAL A 218 7.82 20.71 10.29
CA VAL A 218 6.54 21.01 9.66
C VAL A 218 5.91 22.28 10.25
N LEU A 219 5.93 22.45 11.57
CA LEU A 219 5.44 23.67 12.25
C LEU A 219 6.18 24.95 11.85
N GLY A 220 7.44 24.85 11.48
CA GLY A 220 8.26 25.97 10.99
C GLY A 220 7.91 26.43 9.57
N ILE A 221 7.06 25.69 8.84
CA ILE A 221 6.68 26.02 7.46
C ILE A 221 5.44 26.95 7.45
N PRO A 222 5.41 27.99 6.59
CA PRO A 222 4.24 28.84 6.44
C PRO A 222 2.95 28.03 6.13
N GLY A 223 1.86 28.33 6.81
CA GLY A 223 0.59 27.63 6.67
C GLY A 223 0.40 26.47 7.66
N ALA A 224 1.21 26.38 8.72
CA ALA A 224 1.06 25.35 9.75
C ALA A 224 -0.28 25.42 10.50
N GLN A 225 -0.87 26.61 10.60
CA GLN A 225 -2.18 26.85 11.22
C GLN A 225 -3.32 26.90 10.21
N THR A 226 -3.04 26.74 8.92
CA THR A 226 -4.06 26.75 7.86
C THR A 226 -4.52 25.32 7.62
N ASP A 227 -5.64 24.95 8.24
CA ASP A 227 -6.25 23.62 8.08
C ASP A 227 -6.94 23.51 6.71
N LEU A 228 -6.60 22.45 5.98
CA LEU A 228 -7.28 22.04 4.74
C LEU A 228 -8.39 21.03 5.02
N GLY A 229 -8.40 20.43 6.19
CA GLY A 229 -9.31 19.37 6.59
C GLY A 229 -8.67 17.99 6.63
N GLY A 230 -9.29 17.06 7.39
CA GLY A 230 -8.79 15.68 7.51
C GLY A 230 -7.46 15.55 8.23
N GLY A 231 -7.09 16.55 9.03
CA GLY A 231 -5.80 16.58 9.72
C GLY A 231 -4.64 17.03 8.82
N LEU A 232 -4.92 17.54 7.62
CA LEU A 232 -3.95 18.04 6.66
C LEU A 232 -3.88 19.57 6.72
N THR A 233 -2.69 20.14 6.86
CA THR A 233 -2.46 21.60 6.79
C THR A 233 -1.71 21.99 5.53
N VAL A 234 -1.74 23.29 5.19
CA VAL A 234 -0.94 23.84 4.08
C VAL A 234 0.56 23.54 4.28
N ALA A 235 1.07 23.65 5.51
CA ALA A 235 2.46 23.34 5.81
C ALA A 235 2.83 21.87 5.54
N MET A 236 1.92 20.92 5.80
CA MET A 236 2.13 19.50 5.50
C MET A 236 2.23 19.25 3.99
N VAL A 237 1.42 19.93 3.18
CA VAL A 237 1.52 19.84 1.71
C VAL A 237 2.85 20.41 1.23
N ARG A 238 3.27 21.57 1.76
CA ARG A 238 4.57 22.18 1.46
C ARG A 238 5.74 21.30 1.90
N PHE A 239 5.64 20.68 3.07
CA PHE A 239 6.64 19.73 3.56
C PHE A 239 6.75 18.53 2.63
N ALA A 240 5.63 17.95 2.22
CA ALA A 240 5.58 16.83 1.27
C ALA A 240 6.26 17.19 -0.06
N ALA A 241 6.01 18.40 -0.59
CA ALA A 241 6.66 18.86 -1.82
C ALA A 241 8.17 19.08 -1.67
N ARG A 242 8.60 19.72 -0.57
CA ARG A 242 9.98 20.14 -0.36
C ARG A 242 10.92 19.00 0.08
N TYR A 243 10.42 18.07 0.89
CA TYR A 243 11.22 17.08 1.60
C TYR A 243 10.84 15.62 1.31
N GLU A 244 9.65 15.38 0.75
CA GLU A 244 9.14 14.03 0.49
C GLU A 244 8.86 13.75 -1.00
N TYR A 245 9.35 14.62 -1.89
CA TYR A 245 9.23 14.48 -3.36
C TYR A 245 7.78 14.38 -3.87
N ALA A 246 6.81 14.97 -3.19
CA ALA A 246 5.45 15.04 -3.70
C ALA A 246 5.38 16.04 -4.87
N CYS A 247 5.06 15.56 -6.05
CA CYS A 247 4.96 16.35 -7.28
C CYS A 247 3.50 16.54 -7.76
N THR A 248 2.60 15.68 -7.29
CA THR A 248 1.22 15.62 -7.74
C THR A 248 0.25 15.63 -6.57
N VAL A 249 -1.03 15.97 -6.84
CA VAL A 249 -2.13 15.85 -5.87
C VAL A 249 -2.24 14.41 -5.37
N GLU A 250 -2.04 13.43 -6.25
CA GLU A 250 -2.03 12.00 -5.90
C GLU A 250 -0.92 11.68 -4.90
N ASP A 251 0.29 12.24 -5.06
CA ASP A 251 1.37 12.01 -4.11
C ASP A 251 0.98 12.46 -2.69
N VAL A 252 0.34 13.62 -2.57
CA VAL A 252 -0.10 14.14 -1.28
C VAL A 252 -1.27 13.34 -0.72
N LEU A 253 -2.36 13.19 -1.49
CA LEU A 253 -3.62 12.66 -0.97
C LEU A 253 -3.68 11.13 -0.92
N ALA A 254 -2.89 10.43 -1.73
CA ALA A 254 -2.82 8.96 -1.69
C ALA A 254 -1.61 8.44 -0.92
N ARG A 255 -0.44 9.08 -1.02
CA ARG A 255 0.83 8.52 -0.53
C ARG A 255 1.31 9.16 0.77
N ARG A 256 1.14 10.47 0.96
CA ARG A 256 1.61 11.17 2.18
C ARG A 256 0.54 11.21 3.26
N SER A 257 -0.72 11.55 2.90
CA SER A 257 -1.82 11.63 3.86
C SER A 257 -2.71 10.38 3.90
N ARG A 258 -2.63 9.49 2.94
CA ARG A 258 -3.52 8.31 2.81
C ARG A 258 -5.02 8.65 2.66
N MET A 259 -5.37 9.93 2.45
CA MET A 259 -6.77 10.38 2.43
C MET A 259 -7.60 9.65 1.37
N LEU A 260 -7.04 9.38 0.18
CA LEU A 260 -7.72 8.64 -0.86
C LEU A 260 -8.19 7.25 -0.39
N PHE A 261 -7.34 6.57 0.37
CA PHE A 261 -7.65 5.23 0.90
C PHE A 261 -8.59 5.27 2.11
N LEU A 262 -8.63 6.37 2.86
CA LEU A 262 -9.44 6.51 4.07
C LEU A 262 -10.85 7.04 3.75
N ASP A 263 -10.92 8.04 2.87
CA ASP A 263 -12.16 8.73 2.50
C ASP A 263 -11.98 9.42 1.14
N ALA A 264 -12.35 8.72 0.08
CA ALA A 264 -12.15 9.21 -1.28
C ALA A 264 -13.00 10.44 -1.60
N ARG A 265 -14.22 10.59 -1.00
CA ARG A 265 -15.03 11.82 -1.16
C ARG A 265 -14.31 13.03 -0.55
N LYS A 266 -13.72 12.83 0.63
CA LYS A 266 -12.95 13.89 1.29
C LYS A 266 -11.68 14.22 0.51
N ALA A 267 -10.99 13.22 -0.03
CA ALA A 267 -9.83 13.42 -0.89
C ALA A 267 -10.16 14.27 -2.12
N ILE A 268 -11.28 13.97 -2.80
CA ILE A 268 -11.79 14.76 -3.93
C ILE A 268 -12.05 16.22 -3.51
N ALA A 269 -12.70 16.43 -2.37
CA ALA A 269 -13.02 17.77 -1.88
C ALA A 269 -11.77 18.60 -1.53
N LEU A 270 -10.69 17.95 -1.04
CA LEU A 270 -9.42 18.61 -0.69
C LEU A 270 -8.51 18.85 -1.90
N ALA A 271 -8.70 18.11 -2.97
CA ALA A 271 -7.78 18.10 -4.12
C ALA A 271 -7.52 19.49 -4.76
N PRO A 272 -8.52 20.38 -4.94
CA PRO A 272 -8.26 21.71 -5.49
C PRO A 272 -7.31 22.54 -4.61
N ALA A 273 -7.54 22.58 -3.29
CA ALA A 273 -6.70 23.32 -2.37
C ALA A 273 -5.27 22.77 -2.29
N VAL A 274 -5.13 21.45 -2.32
CA VAL A 274 -3.80 20.79 -2.40
C VAL A 274 -3.10 21.15 -3.71
N ALA A 275 -3.83 21.17 -4.83
CA ALA A 275 -3.27 21.54 -6.13
C ALA A 275 -2.75 23.00 -6.13
N ASP A 276 -3.48 23.92 -5.50
CA ASP A 276 -3.05 25.32 -5.43
C ASP A 276 -1.75 25.48 -4.65
N VAL A 277 -1.62 24.82 -3.49
CA VAL A 277 -0.37 24.82 -2.72
C VAL A 277 0.79 24.20 -3.51
N LEU A 278 0.55 23.10 -4.22
CA LEU A 278 1.59 22.46 -5.04
C LEU A 278 2.01 23.33 -6.23
N ARG A 279 1.10 24.07 -6.87
CA ARG A 279 1.44 25.02 -7.95
C ARG A 279 2.36 26.14 -7.43
N GLU A 280 2.07 26.66 -6.24
CA GLU A 280 2.92 27.67 -5.60
C GLU A 280 4.33 27.14 -5.33
N GLU A 281 4.46 25.90 -4.82
CA GLU A 281 5.73 25.29 -4.44
C GLU A 281 6.57 24.81 -5.63
N LEU A 282 5.95 24.18 -6.61
CA LEU A 282 6.66 23.46 -7.68
C LEU A 282 6.70 24.24 -8.99
N ARG A 283 5.83 25.24 -9.18
CA ARG A 283 5.63 25.97 -10.44
C ARG A 283 5.38 25.03 -11.63
N ALA A 284 4.68 23.93 -11.38
CA ALA A 284 4.36 22.88 -12.34
C ALA A 284 2.89 22.45 -12.19
N ASP A 285 2.36 21.72 -13.16
CA ASP A 285 1.02 21.13 -13.08
C ASP A 285 1.00 19.97 -12.05
N PRO A 286 0.21 20.07 -10.97
CA PRO A 286 0.10 19.03 -9.95
C PRO A 286 -0.84 17.88 -10.36
N ARG A 287 -1.29 17.82 -11.60
CA ARG A 287 -2.15 16.79 -12.21
C ARG A 287 -3.50 16.60 -11.48
N LEU A 288 -4.18 17.70 -11.19
CA LEU A 288 -5.46 17.69 -10.47
C LEU A 288 -6.51 16.80 -11.16
N ASP A 289 -6.74 16.99 -12.48
CA ASP A 289 -7.79 16.27 -13.21
C ASP A 289 -7.52 14.76 -13.25
N ALA A 290 -6.25 14.37 -13.41
CA ALA A 290 -5.85 12.96 -13.35
C ALA A 290 -6.17 12.34 -11.98
N PHE A 291 -5.90 13.08 -10.89
CA PHE A 291 -6.24 12.64 -9.54
C PHE A 291 -7.76 12.53 -9.33
N LEU A 292 -8.54 13.51 -9.78
CA LEU A 292 -10.00 13.46 -9.65
C LEU A 292 -10.59 12.26 -10.38
N THR A 293 -10.09 11.95 -11.58
CA THR A 293 -10.48 10.75 -12.34
C THR A 293 -10.12 9.46 -11.59
N LEU A 294 -8.92 9.37 -11.04
CA LEU A 294 -8.48 8.24 -10.23
C LEU A 294 -9.37 8.07 -8.99
N ALA A 295 -9.61 9.15 -8.25
CA ALA A 295 -10.33 9.11 -6.99
C ALA A 295 -11.80 8.64 -7.13
N GLN A 296 -12.44 8.85 -8.28
CA GLN A 296 -13.77 8.29 -8.57
C GLN A 296 -13.78 6.76 -8.57
N GLN A 297 -12.68 6.11 -8.96
CA GLN A 297 -12.58 4.66 -8.95
C GLN A 297 -12.62 4.09 -7.54
N TYR A 298 -12.16 4.85 -6.53
CA TYR A 298 -12.18 4.47 -5.12
C TYR A 298 -13.56 4.63 -4.45
N LEU A 299 -14.51 5.26 -5.15
CA LEU A 299 -15.93 5.36 -4.76
C LEU A 299 -16.82 4.36 -5.49
N HIS A 300 -16.30 3.73 -6.54
CA HIS A 300 -17.09 2.82 -7.37
C HIS A 300 -17.31 1.50 -6.64
N VAL A 301 -18.57 1.22 -6.32
CA VAL A 301 -19.04 -0.08 -5.85
C VAL A 301 -19.58 -0.84 -7.06
N PRO A 302 -19.01 -1.99 -7.41
CA PRO A 302 -19.55 -2.76 -8.53
C PRO A 302 -20.99 -3.20 -8.26
N ALA A 303 -21.82 -3.19 -9.30
CA ALA A 303 -23.24 -3.56 -9.25
C ALA A 303 -23.45 -5.06 -9.08
#